data_f2cc3845b287058ae00e484830e1463a
#
_entry.id   f2cc3845b287058ae00e484830e1463a
#
_cell.length_a   1.000
_cell.length_b   1.000
_cell.length_c   1.000
_cell.angle_alpha   90.00
_cell.angle_beta   90.00
_cell.angle_gamma   90.00
#
_symmetry.space_group_name_H-M   'P 1'
#
loop_
_entity.id
_entity.type
_entity.pdbx_description
1 polymer ?
#
loop_
_entity_poly.entity_id
_entity_poly.type
_entity_poly.pdbx_seq_one_letter_code
_entity_poly.pdbx_strand_id
1 'polypeptide(L)'
;DTQIMLMRYLNRVHFDTPMFPLELELYHHMKHVIGIDPFMYEFILMVDADTSIEPDGLNRLVAAAVDDPRTIAVCGETLLDNEGTTFWTMIQVYEYYISHNLSKAFESLFGSVTCLPGCFSMYRLRSSDKGRPLFISDKIIDDYSETKIDTLHKMNLFALGEDRYLTTLLLKHFPLYCTKFRSDAQALT
;
A
#
# COMPACT_ATOMS: atom_id res chain seq x y z
N ASP A 1 -12.81 -2.22 4.75
CA ASP A 1 -13.58 -0.97 4.78
C ASP A 1 -12.84 0.21 5.41
N THR A 2 -11.94 -0.01 6.36
CA THR A 2 -11.12 1.06 6.95
C THR A 2 -10.22 1.75 5.92
N GLN A 3 -9.64 1.01 4.99
CA GLN A 3 -8.83 1.54 3.90
C GLN A 3 -9.63 2.50 3.02
N ILE A 4 -10.85 2.12 2.62
CA ILE A 4 -11.74 2.95 1.79
C ILE A 4 -12.11 4.25 2.54
N MET A 5 -12.40 4.16 3.84
CA MET A 5 -12.71 5.32 4.66
C MET A 5 -11.52 6.30 4.69
N LEU A 6 -10.31 5.78 4.89
CA LEU A 6 -9.09 6.58 4.90
C LEU A 6 -8.78 7.20 3.52
N MET A 7 -8.96 6.43 2.44
CA MET A 7 -8.80 6.95 1.08
C MET A 7 -9.78 8.08 0.79
N ARG A 8 -11.06 7.94 1.16
CA ARG A 8 -12.08 8.99 1.00
C ARG A 8 -11.78 10.21 1.85
N TYR A 9 -11.35 10.02 3.09
CA TYR A 9 -10.94 11.11 3.96
C TYR A 9 -9.79 11.93 3.34
N LEU A 10 -8.71 11.28 2.92
CA LEU A 10 -7.57 11.95 2.30
C LEU A 10 -7.91 12.59 0.94
N ASN A 11 -8.83 11.98 0.20
CA ASN A 11 -9.37 12.57 -1.02
C ASN A 11 -10.10 13.90 -0.72
N ARG A 12 -10.98 13.91 0.30
CA ARG A 12 -11.70 15.13 0.72
C ARG A 12 -10.77 16.21 1.24
N VAL A 13 -9.73 15.84 1.98
CA VAL A 13 -8.67 16.78 2.40
C VAL A 13 -7.97 17.38 1.18
N HIS A 14 -7.71 16.56 0.16
CA HIS A 14 -7.00 17.01 -1.04
C HIS A 14 -7.83 17.99 -1.89
N PHE A 15 -9.13 17.74 -2.03
CA PHE A 15 -10.04 18.56 -2.85
C PHE A 15 -10.78 19.63 -2.07
N ASP A 16 -10.51 19.77 -0.77
CA ASP A 16 -11.20 20.71 0.14
C ASP A 16 -12.74 20.58 0.07
N THR A 17 -13.24 19.34 0.04
CA THR A 17 -14.66 19.03 -0.05
C THR A 17 -15.28 18.87 1.34
N PRO A 18 -16.61 19.04 1.48
CA PRO A 18 -17.28 18.89 2.78
C PRO A 18 -17.02 17.53 3.42
N MET A 19 -16.58 17.54 4.67
CA MET A 19 -16.24 16.34 5.47
C MET A 19 -17.43 15.90 6.33
N PHE A 20 -17.52 14.60 6.58
CA PHE A 20 -18.42 14.09 7.62
C PHE A 20 -17.92 14.45 9.02
N PRO A 21 -18.80 14.47 10.06
CA PRO A 21 -18.40 14.83 11.43
C PRO A 21 -17.19 14.05 11.94
N LEU A 22 -17.11 12.75 11.70
CA LEU A 22 -15.98 11.90 12.08
C LEU A 22 -14.67 12.30 11.36
N GLU A 23 -14.76 12.59 10.07
CA GLU A 23 -13.60 13.01 9.27
C GLU A 23 -13.11 14.39 9.69
N LEU A 24 -14.03 15.29 10.05
CA LEU A 24 -13.71 16.62 10.55
C LEU A 24 -12.99 16.54 11.92
N GLU A 25 -13.44 15.65 12.80
CA GLU A 25 -12.80 15.44 14.10
C GLU A 25 -11.41 14.83 13.93
N LEU A 26 -11.25 13.88 13.02
CA LEU A 26 -9.94 13.34 12.65
C LEU A 26 -9.00 14.41 12.09
N TYR A 27 -9.52 15.31 11.24
CA TYR A 27 -8.77 16.45 10.72
C TYR A 27 -8.30 17.37 11.83
N HIS A 28 -9.18 17.73 12.76
CA HIS A 28 -8.83 18.57 13.92
C HIS A 28 -7.80 17.88 14.83
N HIS A 29 -7.93 16.58 15.05
CA HIS A 29 -6.97 15.81 15.84
C HIS A 29 -5.58 15.81 15.19
N MET A 30 -5.49 15.53 13.90
CA MET A 30 -4.22 15.57 13.19
C MET A 30 -3.59 16.97 13.20
N LYS A 31 -4.38 18.01 12.95
CA LYS A 31 -3.89 19.38 12.85
C LYS A 31 -3.52 20.00 14.19
N HIS A 32 -4.30 19.75 15.25
CA HIS A 32 -4.13 20.44 16.55
C HIS A 32 -3.41 19.59 17.60
N VAL A 33 -3.53 18.26 17.56
CA VAL A 33 -2.87 17.37 18.53
C VAL A 33 -1.53 16.89 17.99
N ILE A 34 -1.47 16.40 16.75
CA ILE A 34 -0.23 15.96 16.12
C ILE A 34 0.56 17.16 15.57
N GLY A 35 -0.13 18.24 15.20
CA GLY A 35 0.49 19.48 14.71
C GLY A 35 0.88 19.44 13.22
N ILE A 36 0.41 18.45 12.48
CA ILE A 36 0.69 18.30 11.04
C ILE A 36 -0.61 18.41 10.26
N ASP A 37 -0.62 19.27 9.25
CA ASP A 37 -1.78 19.38 8.35
C ASP A 37 -1.90 18.08 7.51
N PRO A 38 -3.07 17.41 7.51
CA PRO A 38 -3.28 16.19 6.73
C PRO A 38 -2.99 16.33 5.23
N PHE A 39 -3.07 17.54 4.71
CA PHE A 39 -2.70 17.83 3.33
C PHE A 39 -1.20 17.65 3.06
N MET A 40 -0.33 17.70 4.06
CA MET A 40 1.12 17.58 3.90
C MET A 40 1.61 16.14 3.71
N TYR A 41 0.77 15.15 4.00
CA TYR A 41 1.16 13.74 3.80
C TYR A 41 1.32 13.42 2.31
N GLU A 42 2.44 12.83 1.96
CA GLU A 42 2.76 12.40 0.59
C GLU A 42 2.61 10.89 0.40
N PHE A 43 2.81 10.14 1.46
CA PHE A 43 2.78 8.68 1.46
C PHE A 43 1.86 8.15 2.54
N ILE A 44 1.34 6.96 2.31
CA ILE A 44 0.66 6.14 3.29
C ILE A 44 1.37 4.79 3.38
N LEU A 45 1.68 4.35 4.59
CA LEU A 45 2.24 3.04 4.88
C LEU A 45 1.12 2.13 5.38
N MET A 46 0.99 0.96 4.78
CA MET A 46 0.12 -0.12 5.25
C MET A 46 0.99 -1.17 5.92
N VAL A 47 0.63 -1.51 7.15
CA VAL A 47 1.30 -2.51 7.97
C VAL A 47 0.23 -3.30 8.71
N ASP A 48 0.37 -4.61 8.76
CA ASP A 48 -0.52 -5.46 9.55
C ASP A 48 -0.22 -5.31 11.05
N ALA A 49 -1.21 -5.58 11.89
CA ALA A 49 -1.11 -5.35 13.33
C ALA A 49 -0.09 -6.27 14.04
N ASP A 50 0.25 -7.38 13.43
CA ASP A 50 1.22 -8.38 13.90
C ASP A 50 2.61 -8.23 13.24
N THR A 51 2.78 -7.25 12.36
CA THR A 51 4.02 -7.03 11.62
C THR A 51 4.90 -6.00 12.32
N SER A 52 6.15 -6.35 12.55
CA SER A 52 7.21 -5.49 13.11
C SER A 52 8.15 -5.04 12.00
N ILE A 53 8.38 -3.72 11.88
CA ILE A 53 9.26 -3.15 10.85
C ILE A 53 10.67 -2.99 11.41
N GLU A 54 11.69 -3.37 10.64
CA GLU A 54 13.08 -3.07 10.99
C GLU A 54 13.33 -1.55 11.06
N PRO A 55 14.24 -1.09 11.94
CA PRO A 55 14.46 0.34 12.20
C PRO A 55 14.70 1.19 10.94
N ASP A 56 15.39 0.65 9.94
CA ASP A 56 15.67 1.35 8.68
C ASP A 56 14.68 1.03 7.55
N GLY A 57 13.77 0.10 7.74
CA GLY A 57 12.84 -0.37 6.70
C GLY A 57 12.00 0.76 6.10
N LEU A 58 11.42 1.61 6.93
CA LEU A 58 10.64 2.76 6.48
C LEU A 58 11.50 3.76 5.67
N ASN A 59 12.70 4.08 6.15
CA ASN A 59 13.59 5.02 5.46
C ASN A 59 13.97 4.52 4.06
N ARG A 60 14.20 3.21 3.93
CA ARG A 60 14.53 2.57 2.64
C ARG A 60 13.37 2.61 1.65
N LEU A 61 12.12 2.39 2.13
CA LEU A 61 10.92 2.54 1.29
C LEU A 61 10.73 3.99 0.82
N VAL A 62 10.87 4.96 1.73
CA VAL A 62 10.76 6.39 1.39
C VAL A 62 11.84 6.80 0.41
N ALA A 63 13.10 6.41 0.63
CA ALA A 63 14.19 6.68 -0.29
C ALA A 63 13.90 6.15 -1.71
N ALA A 64 13.46 4.89 -1.82
CA ALA A 64 13.11 4.29 -3.11
C ALA A 64 11.94 5.01 -3.83
N ALA A 65 11.00 5.56 -3.07
CA ALA A 65 9.89 6.32 -3.64
C ALA A 65 10.31 7.75 -4.06
N VAL A 66 11.24 8.36 -3.32
CA VAL A 66 11.77 9.70 -3.64
C VAL A 66 12.71 9.67 -4.83
N ASP A 67 13.55 8.64 -4.95
CA ASP A 67 14.51 8.47 -6.05
C ASP A 67 13.84 8.44 -7.43
N ASP A 68 12.65 7.89 -7.53
CA ASP A 68 11.92 7.84 -8.80
C ASP A 68 10.49 8.40 -8.63
N PRO A 69 10.24 9.60 -9.17
CA PRO A 69 8.92 10.24 -9.12
C PRO A 69 7.80 9.43 -9.78
N ARG A 70 8.13 8.47 -10.65
CA ARG A 70 7.16 7.58 -11.29
C ARG A 70 6.75 6.39 -10.41
N THR A 71 7.38 6.21 -9.26
CA THR A 71 7.02 5.15 -8.33
C THR A 71 5.71 5.52 -7.62
N ILE A 72 4.65 4.75 -7.88
CA ILE A 72 3.34 4.93 -7.24
C ILE A 72 3.24 4.17 -5.91
N ALA A 73 3.90 3.02 -5.83
CA ALA A 73 3.94 2.23 -4.60
C ALA A 73 5.22 1.41 -4.50
N VAL A 74 5.63 1.13 -3.27
CA VAL A 74 6.83 0.33 -2.94
C VAL A 74 6.46 -0.68 -1.88
N CYS A 75 6.89 -1.92 -2.03
CA CYS A 75 6.82 -2.92 -0.97
C CYS A 75 8.20 -3.38 -0.53
N GLY A 76 8.30 -3.77 0.72
CA GLY A 76 9.46 -4.43 1.30
C GLY A 76 9.34 -5.95 1.29
N GLU A 77 10.36 -6.59 1.83
CA GLU A 77 10.40 -8.02 2.08
C GLU A 77 9.77 -8.32 3.44
N THR A 78 8.89 -9.31 3.49
CA THR A 78 8.31 -9.80 4.73
C THR A 78 8.93 -11.14 5.09
N LEU A 79 9.50 -11.23 6.28
CA LEU A 79 10.12 -12.42 6.86
C LEU A 79 9.26 -12.96 8.01
N LEU A 80 9.47 -14.20 8.39
CA LEU A 80 8.80 -14.82 9.53
C LEU A 80 9.68 -14.74 10.79
N ASP A 81 9.11 -14.30 11.91
CA ASP A 81 9.82 -14.20 13.20
C ASP A 81 10.10 -15.59 13.81
N ASN A 82 9.31 -16.61 13.48
CA ASN A 82 9.39 -17.95 14.04
C ASN A 82 10.20 -18.96 13.19
N GLU A 83 11.18 -18.49 12.43
CA GLU A 83 12.02 -19.32 11.57
C GLU A 83 12.65 -20.51 12.34
N GLY A 84 12.54 -21.71 11.78
CA GLY A 84 13.27 -22.89 12.27
C GLY A 84 12.74 -23.54 13.54
N THR A 85 11.60 -23.14 14.09
CA THR A 85 11.04 -23.73 15.31
C THR A 85 10.48 -25.13 15.09
N THR A 86 9.87 -25.39 13.92
CA THR A 86 9.29 -26.68 13.55
C THR A 86 9.48 -26.97 12.06
N PHE A 87 9.26 -28.22 11.66
CA PHE A 87 9.27 -28.60 10.24
C PHE A 87 8.24 -27.80 9.41
N TRP A 88 7.09 -27.53 9.99
CA TRP A 88 6.03 -26.76 9.33
C TRP A 88 6.42 -25.29 9.15
N THR A 89 7.08 -24.69 10.13
CA THR A 89 7.56 -23.31 9.99
C THR A 89 8.65 -23.18 8.93
N MET A 90 9.51 -24.20 8.76
CA MET A 90 10.47 -24.20 7.65
C MET A 90 9.82 -24.24 6.27
N ILE A 91 8.69 -24.95 6.13
CA ILE A 91 7.90 -24.94 4.88
C ILE A 91 7.31 -23.54 4.64
N GLN A 92 6.79 -22.89 5.68
CA GLN A 92 6.27 -21.51 5.58
C GLN A 92 7.37 -20.52 5.21
N VAL A 93 8.56 -20.60 5.78
CA VAL A 93 9.71 -19.77 5.41
C VAL A 93 10.03 -19.92 3.92
N TYR A 94 10.04 -21.14 3.41
CA TYR A 94 10.28 -21.39 1.99
C TYR A 94 9.18 -20.80 1.09
N GLU A 95 7.91 -20.91 1.47
CA GLU A 95 6.77 -20.34 0.77
C GLU A 95 6.83 -18.80 0.77
N TYR A 96 7.13 -18.20 1.93
CA TYR A 96 7.32 -16.76 2.07
C TYR A 96 8.48 -16.24 1.23
N TYR A 97 9.62 -16.94 1.25
CA TYR A 97 10.76 -16.56 0.44
C TYR A 97 10.44 -16.56 -1.06
N ILE A 98 9.74 -17.59 -1.56
CA ILE A 98 9.33 -17.62 -2.97
C ILE A 98 8.36 -16.49 -3.31
N SER A 99 7.34 -16.28 -2.50
CA SER A 99 6.26 -15.33 -2.80
C SER A 99 6.64 -13.87 -2.51
N HIS A 100 7.38 -13.62 -1.43
CA HIS A 100 7.68 -12.26 -0.96
C HIS A 100 9.08 -11.75 -1.38
N ASN A 101 9.98 -12.62 -1.79
CA ASN A 101 11.29 -12.22 -2.29
C ASN A 101 11.46 -12.60 -3.77
N LEU A 102 11.58 -13.89 -4.08
CA LEU A 102 11.99 -14.36 -5.40
C LEU A 102 11.05 -13.91 -6.53
N SER A 103 9.74 -14.08 -6.36
CA SER A 103 8.75 -13.67 -7.36
C SER A 103 8.76 -12.16 -7.58
N LYS A 104 8.81 -11.37 -6.52
CA LYS A 104 8.82 -9.90 -6.60
C LYS A 104 10.14 -9.37 -7.16
N ALA A 105 11.28 -9.96 -6.75
CA ALA A 105 12.57 -9.62 -7.33
C ALA A 105 12.59 -9.90 -8.84
N PHE A 106 12.03 -11.03 -9.26
CA PHE A 106 11.90 -11.36 -10.68
C PHE A 106 11.00 -10.36 -11.43
N GLU A 107 9.81 -10.04 -10.89
CA GLU A 107 8.90 -9.07 -11.51
C GLU A 107 9.53 -7.67 -11.59
N SER A 108 10.29 -7.26 -10.58
CA SER A 108 10.95 -5.96 -10.54
C SER A 108 11.97 -5.76 -11.67
N LEU A 109 12.54 -6.85 -12.22
CA LEU A 109 13.41 -6.81 -13.41
C LEU A 109 12.65 -6.32 -14.66
N PHE A 110 11.34 -6.53 -14.70
CA PHE A 110 10.48 -6.05 -15.79
C PHE A 110 9.92 -4.65 -15.55
N GLY A 111 10.31 -4.02 -14.44
CA GLY A 111 10.01 -2.63 -14.13
C GLY A 111 8.75 -2.39 -13.30
N SER A 112 7.99 -3.41 -12.96
CA SER A 112 6.80 -3.27 -12.11
C SER A 112 6.44 -4.57 -11.42
N VAL A 113 6.02 -4.48 -10.16
CA VAL A 113 5.56 -5.61 -9.34
C VAL A 113 4.04 -5.68 -9.39
N THR A 114 3.47 -6.86 -9.66
CA THR A 114 2.02 -7.02 -9.87
C THR A 114 1.21 -7.14 -8.58
N CYS A 115 1.84 -7.47 -7.47
CA CYS A 115 1.20 -7.64 -6.17
C CYS A 115 2.03 -7.00 -5.06
N LEU A 116 1.44 -6.03 -4.38
CA LEU A 116 2.01 -5.40 -3.18
C LEU A 116 1.29 -6.00 -1.97
N PRO A 117 1.98 -6.67 -1.03
CA PRO A 117 1.34 -7.28 0.13
C PRO A 117 0.86 -6.20 1.09
N GLY A 118 -0.29 -6.41 1.71
CA GLY A 118 -0.86 -5.49 2.70
C GLY A 118 -0.01 -5.36 3.97
N CYS A 119 0.78 -6.39 4.28
CA CYS A 119 1.59 -6.44 5.49
C CYS A 119 2.74 -5.42 5.56
N PHE A 120 3.33 -5.04 4.42
CA PHE A 120 4.41 -4.03 4.39
C PHE A 120 4.51 -3.36 3.03
N SER A 121 3.64 -2.38 2.79
CA SER A 121 3.59 -1.64 1.53
C SER A 121 3.34 -0.16 1.75
N MET A 122 4.01 0.67 0.95
CA MET A 122 3.87 2.13 0.98
C MET A 122 3.33 2.63 -0.35
N TYR A 123 2.33 3.50 -0.30
CA TYR A 123 1.64 4.08 -1.46
C TYR A 123 1.82 5.57 -1.51
N ARG A 124 2.03 6.10 -2.72
CA ARG A 124 2.11 7.54 -2.96
C ARG A 124 0.71 8.13 -3.14
N LEU A 125 0.37 9.11 -2.33
CA LEU A 125 -0.95 9.75 -2.35
C LEU A 125 -1.11 10.66 -3.57
N ARG A 126 -0.05 11.40 -3.93
CA ARG A 126 -0.07 12.42 -4.98
C ARG A 126 1.19 12.37 -5.83
N SER A 127 1.07 12.80 -7.09
CA SER A 127 2.22 12.97 -7.98
C SER A 127 3.13 14.09 -7.49
N SER A 128 4.44 13.86 -7.51
CA SER A 128 5.46 14.85 -7.16
C SER A 128 5.47 16.06 -8.09
N ASP A 129 5.15 15.88 -9.39
CA ASP A 129 5.27 16.95 -10.39
C ASP A 129 4.13 17.97 -10.31
N LYS A 130 2.88 17.49 -10.22
CA LYS A 130 1.66 18.32 -10.38
C LYS A 130 0.70 18.20 -9.21
N GLY A 131 1.05 17.48 -8.16
CA GLY A 131 0.17 17.23 -7.02
C GLY A 131 -1.13 16.48 -7.38
N ARG A 132 -1.17 15.78 -8.53
CA ARG A 132 -2.36 15.03 -8.95
C ARG A 132 -2.59 13.87 -8.00
N PRO A 133 -3.85 13.61 -7.57
CA PRO A 133 -4.17 12.48 -6.73
C PRO A 133 -3.87 11.18 -7.49
N LEU A 134 -3.15 10.27 -6.86
CA LEU A 134 -2.83 8.93 -7.36
C LEU A 134 -3.64 7.90 -6.57
N PHE A 135 -3.13 7.46 -5.44
CA PHE A 135 -3.79 6.49 -4.58
C PHE A 135 -5.18 6.94 -4.11
N ILE A 136 -5.34 8.24 -3.86
CA ILE A 136 -6.60 8.86 -3.40
C ILE A 136 -7.47 9.37 -4.54
N SER A 137 -7.26 8.95 -5.79
CA SER A 137 -8.10 9.39 -6.92
C SER A 137 -9.51 8.79 -6.85
N ASP A 138 -10.52 9.57 -7.26
CA ASP A 138 -11.93 9.12 -7.29
C ASP A 138 -12.09 7.81 -8.06
N LYS A 139 -11.38 7.67 -9.19
CA LYS A 139 -11.43 6.46 -10.02
C LYS A 139 -11.04 5.18 -9.29
N ILE A 140 -9.98 5.26 -8.46
CA ILE A 140 -9.55 4.12 -7.67
C ILE A 140 -10.53 3.84 -6.53
N ILE A 141 -10.99 4.90 -5.86
CA ILE A 141 -11.94 4.78 -4.75
C ILE A 141 -13.24 4.16 -5.22
N ASP A 142 -13.76 4.60 -6.37
CA ASP A 142 -15.01 4.09 -6.93
C ASP A 142 -14.87 2.62 -7.36
N ASP A 143 -13.83 2.28 -8.13
CA ASP A 143 -13.58 0.90 -8.57
C ASP A 143 -13.30 -0.02 -7.38
N TYR A 144 -12.54 0.44 -6.38
CA TYR A 144 -12.21 -0.35 -5.18
C TYR A 144 -13.39 -0.50 -4.22
N SER A 145 -14.30 0.47 -4.17
CA SER A 145 -15.50 0.42 -3.35
C SER A 145 -16.68 -0.31 -4.00
N GLU A 146 -16.50 -0.86 -5.22
CA GLU A 146 -17.53 -1.63 -5.90
C GLU A 146 -17.87 -2.91 -5.13
N THR A 147 -19.11 -3.02 -4.67
CA THR A 147 -19.62 -4.17 -3.89
C THR A 147 -20.43 -5.16 -4.71
N LYS A 148 -20.66 -4.90 -6.01
CA LYS A 148 -21.45 -5.80 -6.85
C LYS A 148 -20.64 -7.05 -7.24
N ILE A 149 -20.97 -8.14 -6.58
CA ILE A 149 -20.39 -9.45 -6.84
C ILE A 149 -21.32 -10.25 -7.75
N ASP A 150 -21.04 -10.19 -9.05
CA ASP A 150 -21.86 -10.89 -10.06
C ASP A 150 -21.34 -12.29 -10.35
N THR A 151 -20.08 -12.59 -10.04
CA THR A 151 -19.43 -13.86 -10.36
C THR A 151 -18.58 -14.36 -9.19
N LEU A 152 -18.44 -15.71 -9.10
CA LEU A 152 -17.57 -16.35 -8.12
C LEU A 152 -16.11 -15.87 -8.23
N HIS A 153 -15.65 -15.55 -9.43
CA HIS A 153 -14.31 -15.03 -9.66
C HIS A 153 -14.11 -13.65 -9.01
N LYS A 154 -15.09 -12.74 -9.16
CA LYS A 154 -15.06 -11.43 -8.47
C LYS A 154 -15.10 -11.61 -6.95
N MET A 155 -15.90 -12.55 -6.44
CA MET A 155 -15.95 -12.81 -5.01
C MET A 155 -14.59 -13.25 -4.46
N ASN A 156 -13.92 -14.17 -5.15
CA ASN A 156 -12.59 -14.62 -4.76
C ASN A 156 -11.55 -13.49 -4.86
N LEU A 157 -11.65 -12.64 -5.88
CA LEU A 157 -10.74 -11.51 -6.06
C LEU A 157 -10.88 -10.49 -4.91
N PHE A 158 -12.09 -10.15 -4.51
CA PHE A 158 -12.33 -9.18 -3.43
C PHE A 158 -12.08 -9.76 -2.04
N ALA A 159 -12.31 -11.06 -1.82
CA ALA A 159 -12.18 -11.68 -0.51
C ALA A 159 -10.77 -12.21 -0.20
N LEU A 160 -10.05 -12.68 -1.22
CA LEU A 160 -8.76 -13.36 -1.05
C LEU A 160 -7.59 -12.63 -1.75
N GLY A 161 -7.88 -11.66 -2.57
CA GLY A 161 -6.88 -10.97 -3.41
C GLY A 161 -7.04 -9.45 -3.41
N GLU A 162 -7.50 -8.85 -2.32
CA GLU A 162 -7.74 -7.41 -2.23
C GLU A 162 -6.47 -6.60 -2.55
N ASP A 163 -5.31 -7.04 -2.09
CA ASP A 163 -4.02 -6.39 -2.35
C ASP A 163 -3.65 -6.43 -3.83
N ARG A 164 -3.85 -7.58 -4.47
CA ARG A 164 -3.65 -7.73 -5.92
C ARG A 164 -4.62 -6.88 -6.71
N TYR A 165 -5.86 -6.80 -6.25
CA TYR A 165 -6.87 -5.98 -6.87
C TYR A 165 -6.51 -4.51 -6.79
N LEU A 166 -6.13 -4.01 -5.61
CA LEU A 166 -5.69 -2.63 -5.42
C LEU A 166 -4.49 -2.30 -6.30
N THR A 167 -3.47 -3.17 -6.31
CA THR A 167 -2.28 -2.99 -7.17
C THR A 167 -2.66 -2.96 -8.65
N THR A 168 -3.55 -3.85 -9.08
CA THR A 168 -4.05 -3.90 -10.47
C THR A 168 -4.79 -2.61 -10.85
N LEU A 169 -5.61 -2.06 -9.95
CA LEU A 169 -6.29 -0.78 -10.18
C LEU A 169 -5.31 0.37 -10.34
N LEU A 170 -4.26 0.42 -9.50
CA LEU A 170 -3.22 1.43 -9.62
C LEU A 170 -2.52 1.38 -10.98
N LEU A 171 -2.10 0.20 -11.42
CA LEU A 171 -1.43 0.01 -12.71
C LEU A 171 -2.37 0.26 -13.90
N LYS A 172 -3.65 -0.11 -13.79
CA LYS A 172 -4.68 0.12 -14.81
C LYS A 172 -4.94 1.61 -15.03
N HIS A 173 -5.11 2.38 -13.96
CA HIS A 173 -5.44 3.80 -14.05
C HIS A 173 -4.22 4.70 -14.28
N PHE A 174 -3.05 4.24 -13.86
CA PHE A 174 -1.80 5.00 -13.95
C PHE A 174 -0.69 4.21 -14.67
N PRO A 175 -0.83 3.88 -15.96
CA PRO A 175 0.11 3.04 -16.71
C PRO A 175 1.51 3.65 -16.90
N LEU A 176 1.68 4.94 -16.64
CA LEU A 176 2.97 5.62 -16.69
C LEU A 176 3.76 5.52 -15.38
N TYR A 177 3.13 5.02 -14.33
CA TYR A 177 3.73 4.79 -13.02
C TYR A 177 4.13 3.34 -12.86
N CYS A 178 5.05 3.08 -11.95
CA CYS A 178 5.54 1.74 -11.65
C CYS A 178 5.42 1.43 -10.15
N THR A 179 5.39 0.16 -9.85
CA THR A 179 5.49 -0.38 -8.49
C THR A 179 6.88 -0.98 -8.30
N LYS A 180 7.48 -0.83 -7.12
CA LYS A 180 8.83 -1.33 -6.85
C LYS A 180 8.85 -2.29 -5.67
N PHE A 181 9.81 -3.20 -5.69
CA PHE A 181 10.16 -4.07 -4.58
C PHE A 181 11.55 -3.70 -4.04
N ARG A 182 11.69 -3.66 -2.72
CA ARG A 182 12.96 -3.40 -2.03
C ARG A 182 13.24 -4.50 -1.04
N SER A 183 14.18 -5.38 -1.38
CA SER A 183 14.61 -6.49 -0.50
C SER A 183 15.43 -6.04 0.72
N ASP A 184 15.96 -4.82 0.68
CA ASP A 184 16.69 -4.22 1.80
C ASP A 184 15.76 -3.58 2.85
N ALA A 185 14.47 -3.38 2.54
CA ALA A 185 13.45 -2.92 3.48
C ALA A 185 12.72 -4.15 4.03
N GLN A 186 12.98 -4.52 5.28
CA GLN A 186 12.49 -5.76 5.88
C GLN A 186 11.48 -5.52 6.99
N ALA A 187 10.52 -6.44 7.10
CA ALA A 187 9.55 -6.52 8.17
C ALA A 187 9.39 -7.98 8.61
N LEU A 188 9.10 -8.17 9.90
CA LEU A 188 8.90 -9.48 10.54
C LEU A 188 7.44 -9.67 10.89
N THR A 189 6.87 -10.82 10.56
CA THR A 189 5.47 -11.17 10.82
C THR A 189 5.37 -12.49 11.56
#